data_f6d66cc5297752e63ef0454f7d4a01d4
#
_entry.id   f6d66cc5297752e63ef0454f7d4a01d4
#
_cell.length_a   1.000
_cell.length_b   1.000
_cell.length_c   1.000
_cell.angle_alpha   90.00
_cell.angle_beta   90.00
_cell.angle_gamma   90.00
#
_symmetry.space_group_name_H-M   'P 1'
#
loop_
_entity.id
_entity.type
_entity.pdbx_description
1 polymer ?
#
loop_
_entity_poly.entity_id
_entity_poly.type
_entity_poly.pdbx_seq_one_letter_code
_entity_poly.pdbx_strand_id
1 'polypeptide(L)'
;MRFLFLSLWGLCASVQAMANPVDWHPQDSLAPGQWMLTATTTHFNAGLDFTQGRDRSPSLRGTKSGDYRGNALSLSWQFHPRWAVRASAIDRVLEDVSDQYQMRTWETSVWTQQPLQWLGSETGFARLSAWGNQAGALQSSTSKTVGEVVLTQSKIIQPRDQTLALQGGLTWSSNPAWKYHADVGLGWTELKYQDFQANGMRNGCEYQLQIVGADVVGTRIDPCVVTGTASEFSSPLSAYGLDLQKELAWTARFVSWGAGLQWTNGWGRWRASANSQTWQRNGVDDIISKRNGTPVVQQLNVRTEWMYPVSEKIQPFVGIDYYSSFLLHDLPMLYNSGTSSNFLNTYSQFRAGLRIFF
;
A
#
# COMPACT_ATOMS: atom_id res chain seq x y z
N MET A 1 35.34 -23.60 -9.31
CA MET A 1 33.95 -23.33 -9.74
C MET A 1 32.84 -23.67 -8.71
N ARG A 2 33.17 -24.30 -7.56
CA ARG A 2 32.16 -24.64 -6.52
C ARG A 2 31.98 -23.58 -5.40
N PHE A 3 32.84 -22.60 -5.31
CA PHE A 3 32.78 -21.55 -4.27
C PHE A 3 31.92 -20.32 -4.63
N LEU A 4 31.57 -20.15 -5.92
CA LEU A 4 30.72 -19.03 -6.35
C LEU A 4 29.21 -19.28 -6.13
N PHE A 5 28.79 -20.53 -6.00
CA PHE A 5 27.36 -20.87 -5.80
C PHE A 5 26.89 -20.67 -4.34
N LEU A 6 27.77 -20.83 -3.36
CA LEU A 6 27.42 -20.64 -1.96
C LEU A 6 27.29 -19.18 -1.54
N SER A 7 27.98 -18.28 -2.23
CA SER A 7 27.86 -16.83 -1.99
C SER A 7 26.59 -16.21 -2.59
N LEU A 8 26.03 -16.80 -3.67
CA LEU A 8 24.75 -16.35 -4.23
C LEU A 8 23.56 -16.75 -3.34
N TRP A 9 23.61 -17.90 -2.65
CA TRP A 9 22.53 -18.31 -1.74
C TRP A 9 22.51 -17.48 -0.45
N GLY A 10 23.65 -17.02 0.01
CA GLY A 10 23.74 -16.09 1.15
C GLY A 10 23.20 -14.69 0.84
N LEU A 11 23.32 -14.23 -0.40
CA LEU A 11 22.73 -12.96 -0.86
C LEU A 11 21.22 -13.05 -1.09
N CYS A 12 20.70 -14.20 -1.51
CA CYS A 12 19.26 -14.41 -1.68
C CYS A 12 18.46 -14.38 -0.36
N ALA A 13 19.09 -14.69 0.77
CA ALA A 13 18.41 -14.72 2.07
C ALA A 13 18.21 -13.32 2.69
N SER A 14 18.88 -12.28 2.16
CA SER A 14 18.77 -10.89 2.62
C SER A 14 18.11 -9.94 1.61
N VAL A 15 17.66 -10.45 0.44
CA VAL A 15 16.98 -9.65 -0.58
C VAL A 15 15.52 -9.50 -0.19
N GLN A 16 15.21 -8.43 0.51
CA GLN A 16 13.86 -8.01 0.88
C GLN A 16 13.40 -6.88 -0.05
N ALA A 17 12.23 -6.93 -0.55
CA ALA A 17 11.82 -6.31 -1.80
C ALA A 17 10.66 -5.30 -1.74
N MET A 18 10.41 -4.50 -2.75
CA MET A 18 9.48 -3.38 -2.82
C MET A 18 8.28 -3.56 -3.72
N ALA A 19 7.13 -3.01 -3.33
CA ALA A 19 5.98 -2.84 -4.20
C ALA A 19 5.93 -1.45 -4.83
N ASN A 20 5.55 -1.42 -6.08
CA ASN A 20 4.88 -0.30 -6.68
C ASN A 20 3.38 -0.61 -6.74
N PRO A 21 2.48 0.34 -6.47
CA PRO A 21 1.04 0.11 -6.56
C PRO A 21 0.59 -0.27 -7.96
N VAL A 22 1.44 -0.16 -8.96
CA VAL A 22 1.09 -0.39 -10.36
C VAL A 22 2.03 -1.38 -11.04
N ASP A 23 1.46 -2.15 -11.96
CA ASP A 23 2.08 -3.18 -12.78
C ASP A 23 3.17 -2.68 -13.72
N TRP A 24 4.26 -2.12 -13.18
CA TRP A 24 5.40 -1.77 -13.98
C TRP A 24 6.54 -2.77 -13.78
N HIS A 25 7.14 -3.14 -14.89
CA HIS A 25 8.37 -3.90 -14.90
C HIS A 25 9.37 -3.19 -15.82
N PRO A 26 10.65 -3.00 -15.43
CA PRO A 26 11.64 -2.31 -16.25
C PRO A 26 11.80 -2.89 -17.65
N GLN A 27 11.36 -4.12 -17.83
CA GLN A 27 11.45 -4.85 -19.10
C GLN A 27 10.16 -4.77 -19.94
N ASP A 28 9.15 -3.98 -19.54
CA ASP A 28 8.00 -3.63 -20.36
C ASP A 28 8.39 -2.56 -21.38
N SER A 29 9.24 -2.92 -22.33
CA SER A 29 9.57 -2.03 -23.43
C SER A 29 8.44 -2.03 -24.46
N LEU A 30 7.80 -0.89 -24.61
CA LEU A 30 6.94 -0.58 -25.74
C LEU A 30 7.83 -0.17 -26.95
N ALA A 31 7.37 -0.37 -28.16
CA ALA A 31 8.00 0.24 -29.32
C ALA A 31 7.75 1.76 -29.31
N PRO A 32 8.64 2.58 -29.90
CA PRO A 32 8.41 4.01 -30.04
C PRO A 32 7.08 4.30 -30.74
N GLY A 33 6.25 5.16 -30.14
CA GLY A 33 4.90 5.48 -30.60
C GLY A 33 3.82 4.52 -30.13
N GLN A 34 4.16 3.37 -29.56
CA GLN A 34 3.22 2.36 -29.13
C GLN A 34 2.52 2.74 -27.81
N TRP A 35 1.24 2.38 -27.74
CA TRP A 35 0.43 2.48 -26.55
C TRP A 35 0.14 1.09 -25.98
N MET A 36 -0.05 1.01 -24.66
CA MET A 36 -0.51 -0.18 -23.96
C MET A 36 -1.60 0.19 -22.96
N LEU A 37 -2.78 -0.40 -23.14
CA LEU A 37 -3.84 -0.37 -22.16
C LEU A 37 -3.76 -1.63 -21.30
N THR A 38 -3.81 -1.48 -19.98
CA THR A 38 -3.87 -2.59 -19.03
C THR A 38 -5.11 -2.47 -18.18
N ALA A 39 -5.96 -3.47 -18.18
CA ALA A 39 -7.07 -3.64 -17.26
C ALA A 39 -6.74 -4.77 -16.29
N THR A 40 -6.88 -4.53 -14.99
CA THR A 40 -6.55 -5.49 -13.94
C THR A 40 -7.66 -5.56 -12.91
N THR A 41 -8.04 -6.76 -12.50
CA THR A 41 -8.82 -7.01 -11.29
C THR A 41 -7.95 -7.69 -10.26
N THR A 42 -8.12 -7.30 -9.01
CA THR A 42 -7.39 -7.85 -7.87
C THR A 42 -8.39 -8.28 -6.81
N HIS A 43 -8.17 -9.46 -6.24
CA HIS A 43 -9.08 -10.02 -5.27
C HIS A 43 -8.33 -10.75 -4.15
N PHE A 44 -8.83 -10.59 -2.93
CA PHE A 44 -8.43 -11.37 -1.77
C PHE A 44 -9.65 -11.66 -0.90
N ASN A 45 -9.75 -12.85 -0.39
CA ASN A 45 -10.71 -13.28 0.63
C ASN A 45 -10.15 -14.46 1.43
N ALA A 46 -10.92 -14.96 2.40
CA ALA A 46 -10.50 -16.09 3.23
C ALA A 46 -10.11 -17.36 2.43
N GLY A 47 -10.76 -17.59 1.28
CA GLY A 47 -10.44 -18.74 0.43
C GLY A 47 -9.15 -18.59 -0.38
N LEU A 48 -8.60 -17.37 -0.48
CA LEU A 48 -7.36 -17.02 -1.16
C LEU A 48 -6.22 -16.67 -0.18
N ASP A 49 -6.44 -16.89 1.12
CA ASP A 49 -5.43 -16.59 2.15
C ASP A 49 -4.36 -17.70 2.22
N PHE A 50 -3.50 -17.76 1.22
CA PHE A 50 -2.39 -18.72 1.16
C PHE A 50 -1.39 -18.57 2.30
N THR A 51 -1.35 -17.42 2.95
CA THR A 51 -0.46 -17.13 4.07
C THR A 51 -1.05 -17.49 5.42
N GLN A 52 -2.36 -17.80 5.44
CA GLN A 52 -3.13 -18.04 6.67
C GLN A 52 -2.98 -16.89 7.68
N GLY A 53 -2.83 -15.67 7.20
CA GLY A 53 -2.61 -14.49 8.04
C GLY A 53 -3.76 -14.25 9.02
N ARG A 54 -5.00 -14.50 8.60
CA ARG A 54 -6.19 -14.38 9.44
C ARG A 54 -6.27 -15.43 10.53
N ASP A 55 -5.88 -16.68 10.23
CA ASP A 55 -5.95 -17.77 11.19
C ASP A 55 -4.96 -17.62 12.34
N ARG A 56 -3.90 -16.83 12.12
CA ARG A 56 -2.90 -16.50 13.15
C ARG A 56 -3.43 -15.50 14.18
N SER A 57 -4.45 -14.71 13.82
CA SER A 57 -5.07 -13.75 14.72
C SER A 57 -6.47 -14.23 15.11
N PRO A 58 -6.68 -14.69 16.37
CA PRO A 58 -7.98 -15.17 16.83
C PRO A 58 -9.13 -14.18 16.63
N SER A 59 -8.84 -12.87 16.70
CA SER A 59 -9.81 -11.79 16.51
C SER A 59 -10.23 -11.60 15.05
N LEU A 60 -9.48 -12.11 14.09
CA LEU A 60 -9.77 -11.99 12.66
C LEU A 60 -10.36 -13.26 12.05
N ARG A 61 -10.26 -14.39 12.79
CA ARG A 61 -10.73 -15.70 12.32
C ARG A 61 -12.23 -15.69 12.04
N GLY A 62 -12.61 -16.08 10.83
CA GLY A 62 -14.00 -16.13 10.40
C GLY A 62 -14.65 -14.77 10.12
N THR A 63 -13.89 -13.67 10.18
CA THR A 63 -14.36 -12.34 9.80
C THR A 63 -14.03 -12.05 8.33
N LYS A 64 -14.66 -11.02 7.76
CA LYS A 64 -14.29 -10.46 6.43
C LYS A 64 -13.18 -9.41 6.54
N SER A 65 -12.60 -9.22 7.72
CA SER A 65 -11.55 -8.21 7.91
C SER A 65 -10.36 -8.48 6.99
N GLY A 66 -10.04 -7.48 6.18
CA GLY A 66 -9.00 -7.58 5.16
C GLY A 66 -9.45 -8.15 3.81
N ASP A 67 -10.72 -8.50 3.60
CA ASP A 67 -11.22 -8.81 2.26
C ASP A 67 -11.02 -7.60 1.35
N TYR A 68 -10.45 -7.84 0.16
CA TYR A 68 -10.05 -6.78 -0.75
C TYR A 68 -10.54 -7.06 -2.17
N ARG A 69 -11.01 -6.02 -2.81
CA ARG A 69 -11.30 -5.99 -4.24
C ARG A 69 -10.73 -4.71 -4.85
N GLY A 70 -10.06 -4.84 -5.98
CA GLY A 70 -9.51 -3.71 -6.71
C GLY A 70 -9.69 -3.88 -8.20
N ASN A 71 -10.07 -2.79 -8.89
CA ASN A 71 -10.07 -2.74 -10.35
C ASN A 71 -9.19 -1.58 -10.79
N ALA A 72 -8.25 -1.85 -11.68
CA ALA A 72 -7.29 -0.88 -12.17
C ALA A 72 -7.39 -0.76 -13.69
N LEU A 73 -7.27 0.46 -14.17
CA LEU A 73 -7.07 0.78 -15.58
C LEU A 73 -5.81 1.62 -15.70
N SER A 74 -4.91 1.22 -16.60
CA SER A 74 -3.65 1.91 -16.82
C SER A 74 -3.41 2.12 -18.30
N LEU A 75 -2.89 3.28 -18.66
CA LEU A 75 -2.46 3.61 -20.01
C LEU A 75 -0.98 3.95 -19.99
N SER A 76 -0.19 3.27 -20.83
CA SER A 76 1.23 3.54 -21.03
C SER A 76 1.51 3.98 -22.45
N TRP A 77 2.44 4.87 -22.65
CA TRP A 77 2.84 5.40 -23.95
C TRP A 77 4.35 5.58 -24.03
N GLN A 78 4.97 4.96 -25.04
CA GLN A 78 6.37 5.16 -25.39
C GLN A 78 6.46 6.30 -26.43
N PHE A 79 6.54 7.54 -25.97
CA PHE A 79 6.56 8.71 -26.86
C PHE A 79 7.92 8.98 -27.50
N HIS A 80 8.98 8.37 -26.99
CA HIS A 80 10.34 8.49 -27.50
C HIS A 80 11.07 7.14 -27.33
N PRO A 81 12.06 6.77 -28.15
CA PRO A 81 12.78 5.50 -28.00
C PRO A 81 13.35 5.21 -26.61
N ARG A 82 13.60 6.25 -25.82
CA ARG A 82 14.15 6.13 -24.46
C ARG A 82 13.17 6.53 -23.36
N TRP A 83 12.02 7.10 -23.69
CA TRP A 83 11.13 7.68 -22.70
C TRP A 83 9.70 7.14 -22.83
N ALA A 84 9.13 6.82 -21.72
CA ALA A 84 7.73 6.44 -21.66
C ALA A 84 7.04 7.04 -20.43
N VAL A 85 5.71 7.12 -20.51
CA VAL A 85 4.84 7.63 -19.45
C VAL A 85 3.72 6.63 -19.20
N ARG A 86 3.23 6.59 -17.97
CA ARG A 86 2.06 5.82 -17.59
C ARG A 86 1.16 6.64 -16.69
N ALA A 87 -0.14 6.48 -16.86
CA ALA A 87 -1.17 6.94 -15.93
C ALA A 87 -2.09 5.77 -15.57
N SER A 88 -2.54 5.73 -14.33
CA SER A 88 -3.41 4.68 -13.81
C SER A 88 -4.45 5.23 -12.86
N ALA A 89 -5.61 4.58 -12.86
CA ALA A 89 -6.68 4.80 -11.89
C ALA A 89 -7.10 3.44 -11.32
N ILE A 90 -7.29 3.37 -10.00
CA ILE A 90 -7.66 2.16 -9.30
C ILE A 90 -8.80 2.47 -8.34
N ASP A 91 -9.90 1.76 -8.47
CA ASP A 91 -10.97 1.73 -7.45
C ASP A 91 -10.76 0.52 -6.56
N ARG A 92 -10.80 0.74 -5.23
CA ARG A 92 -10.52 -0.28 -4.21
C ARG A 92 -11.61 -0.33 -3.18
N VAL A 93 -11.92 -1.54 -2.73
CA VAL A 93 -12.80 -1.81 -1.60
C VAL A 93 -12.07 -2.72 -0.63
N LEU A 94 -11.97 -2.29 0.61
CA LEU A 94 -11.41 -3.05 1.72
C LEU A 94 -12.51 -3.24 2.78
N GLU A 95 -12.70 -4.48 3.24
CA GLU A 95 -13.63 -4.79 4.32
C GLU A 95 -12.87 -4.93 5.64
N ASP A 96 -13.42 -4.37 6.72
CA ASP A 96 -12.87 -4.48 8.07
C ASP A 96 -14.00 -4.78 9.08
N VAL A 97 -14.05 -6.01 9.56
CA VAL A 97 -15.07 -6.53 10.49
C VAL A 97 -16.49 -6.22 9.99
N SER A 98 -17.05 -5.05 10.36
CA SER A 98 -18.38 -4.57 9.99
C SER A 98 -18.34 -3.37 9.03
N ASP A 99 -17.18 -2.82 8.77
CA ASP A 99 -16.99 -1.60 8.00
C ASP A 99 -16.45 -1.90 6.59
N GLN A 100 -16.73 -1.00 5.65
CA GLN A 100 -16.25 -1.10 4.29
C GLN A 100 -15.63 0.22 3.86
N TYR A 101 -14.39 0.16 3.39
CA TYR A 101 -13.64 1.33 2.93
C TYR A 101 -13.58 1.35 1.41
N GLN A 102 -14.17 2.38 0.81
CA GLN A 102 -14.06 2.64 -0.62
C GLN A 102 -12.97 3.69 -0.84
N MET A 103 -12.00 3.35 -1.64
CA MET A 103 -10.82 4.18 -1.89
C MET A 103 -10.53 4.27 -3.39
N ARG A 104 -10.04 5.42 -3.81
CA ARG A 104 -9.52 5.65 -5.16
C ARG A 104 -8.04 5.93 -5.10
N THR A 105 -7.30 5.30 -6.01
CA THR A 105 -5.88 5.55 -6.20
C THR A 105 -5.67 6.08 -7.60
N TRP A 106 -4.85 7.10 -7.72
CA TRP A 106 -4.29 7.55 -8.99
C TRP A 106 -2.78 7.35 -8.98
N GLU A 107 -2.20 7.11 -10.14
CA GLU A 107 -0.74 7.07 -10.29
C GLU A 107 -0.35 7.68 -11.63
N THR A 108 0.80 8.33 -11.65
CA THR A 108 1.51 8.71 -12.86
C THR A 108 2.99 8.40 -12.71
N SER A 109 3.62 7.99 -13.79
CA SER A 109 5.07 7.78 -13.79
C SER A 109 5.65 8.09 -15.16
N VAL A 110 6.87 8.58 -15.14
CA VAL A 110 7.72 8.74 -16.33
C VAL A 110 9.02 7.97 -16.11
N TRP A 111 9.47 7.27 -17.12
CA TRP A 111 10.73 6.55 -17.03
C TRP A 111 11.54 6.67 -18.30
N THR A 112 12.84 6.51 -18.15
CA THR A 112 13.79 6.45 -19.23
C THR A 112 14.60 5.17 -19.16
N GLN A 113 14.97 4.63 -20.31
CA GLN A 113 15.90 3.51 -20.45
C GLN A 113 17.02 3.91 -21.40
N GLN A 114 18.24 3.58 -21.03
CA GLN A 114 19.41 3.89 -21.85
C GLN A 114 20.36 2.70 -21.87
N PRO A 115 21.02 2.43 -23.00
CA PRO A 115 22.16 1.50 -23.02
C PRO A 115 23.18 1.93 -21.97
N LEU A 116 23.51 1.03 -21.06
CA LEU A 116 24.48 1.30 -20.01
C LEU A 116 25.28 0.02 -19.71
N GLN A 117 26.55 0.02 -20.10
CA GLN A 117 27.47 -1.10 -19.86
C GLN A 117 28.20 -0.94 -18.53
N TRP A 118 27.46 -0.99 -17.45
CA TRP A 118 28.02 -0.95 -16.10
C TRP A 118 27.68 -2.23 -15.35
N LEU A 119 28.67 -2.83 -14.68
CA LEU A 119 28.51 -4.13 -14.03
C LEU A 119 27.96 -5.25 -14.95
N GLY A 120 28.29 -5.19 -16.25
CA GLY A 120 27.78 -6.15 -17.23
C GLY A 120 26.30 -5.98 -17.57
N SER A 121 25.67 -4.87 -17.20
CA SER A 121 24.28 -4.57 -17.57
C SER A 121 24.16 -4.23 -19.06
N GLU A 122 22.96 -4.47 -19.62
CA GLU A 122 22.61 -4.05 -20.99
C GLU A 122 21.99 -2.65 -21.01
N THR A 123 21.13 -2.36 -20.03
CA THR A 123 20.48 -1.06 -19.91
C THR A 123 20.40 -0.59 -18.48
N GLY A 124 20.52 0.72 -18.30
CA GLY A 124 20.13 1.42 -17.10
C GLY A 124 18.75 2.06 -17.26
N PHE A 125 18.02 2.21 -16.18
CA PHE A 125 16.76 2.92 -16.17
C PHE A 125 16.66 3.89 -15.00
N ALA A 126 15.88 4.94 -15.18
CA ALA A 126 15.43 5.81 -14.11
C ALA A 126 13.92 6.04 -14.23
N ARG A 127 13.22 6.11 -13.10
CA ARG A 127 11.78 6.30 -13.02
C ARG A 127 11.43 7.32 -11.95
N LEU A 128 10.61 8.29 -12.31
CA LEU A 128 9.92 9.17 -11.38
C LEU A 128 8.45 8.77 -11.34
N SER A 129 7.92 8.56 -10.13
CA SER A 129 6.52 8.17 -9.92
C SER A 129 5.86 9.07 -8.89
N ALA A 130 4.61 9.42 -9.13
CA ALA A 130 3.74 10.06 -8.15
C ALA A 130 2.42 9.29 -8.09
N TRP A 131 1.94 9.02 -6.87
CA TRP A 131 0.64 8.39 -6.66
C TRP A 131 -0.01 8.92 -5.39
N GLY A 132 -1.31 8.70 -5.29
CA GLY A 132 -2.04 9.06 -4.09
C GLY A 132 -3.35 8.32 -3.96
N ASN A 133 -3.77 8.17 -2.73
CA ASN A 133 -5.03 7.55 -2.34
C ASN A 133 -5.96 8.59 -1.75
N GLN A 134 -7.27 8.36 -1.92
CA GLN A 134 -8.31 9.16 -1.28
C GLN A 134 -9.52 8.30 -0.95
N ALA A 135 -10.17 8.61 0.16
CA ALA A 135 -11.47 8.06 0.52
C ALA A 135 -12.43 9.19 0.94
N GLY A 136 -13.74 8.96 0.81
CA GLY A 136 -14.73 9.89 1.34
C GLY A 136 -14.70 9.93 2.87
N ALA A 137 -14.61 8.75 3.48
CA ALA A 137 -14.38 8.56 4.91
C ALA A 137 -13.78 7.19 5.20
N LEU A 138 -13.05 7.09 6.32
CA LEU A 138 -12.69 5.85 6.97
C LEU A 138 -13.44 5.79 8.30
N GLN A 139 -14.31 4.81 8.45
CA GLN A 139 -15.15 4.65 9.62
C GLN A 139 -14.76 3.37 10.37
N SER A 140 -14.74 3.42 11.68
CA SER A 140 -14.60 2.24 12.53
C SER A 140 -15.75 2.20 13.53
N SER A 141 -16.48 1.08 13.52
CA SER A 141 -17.55 0.77 14.47
C SER A 141 -17.04 -0.07 15.64
N THR A 142 -15.73 -0.33 15.72
CA THR A 142 -15.13 -1.05 16.83
C THR A 142 -15.01 -0.16 18.04
N SER A 143 -15.62 -0.57 19.17
CA SER A 143 -15.55 0.17 20.42
C SER A 143 -14.12 0.25 20.97
N LYS A 144 -13.71 1.45 21.38
CA LYS A 144 -12.41 1.71 22.01
C LYS A 144 -12.57 2.60 23.23
N THR A 145 -11.95 2.24 24.35
CA THR A 145 -11.94 3.09 25.55
C THR A 145 -10.78 4.07 25.48
N VAL A 146 -11.08 5.36 25.64
CA VAL A 146 -10.12 6.46 25.66
C VAL A 146 -10.40 7.30 26.91
N GLY A 147 -9.61 7.10 27.96
CA GLY A 147 -9.89 7.70 29.27
C GLY A 147 -11.23 7.24 29.82
N GLU A 148 -12.12 8.21 30.12
CA GLU A 148 -13.47 7.94 30.62
C GLU A 148 -14.53 7.77 29.51
N VAL A 149 -14.13 7.87 28.25
CA VAL A 149 -15.03 7.79 27.09
C VAL A 149 -14.87 6.45 26.41
N VAL A 150 -15.96 5.74 26.20
CA VAL A 150 -16.01 4.57 25.33
C VAL A 150 -16.47 5.02 23.95
N LEU A 151 -15.55 5.13 23.02
CA LEU A 151 -15.87 5.41 21.61
C LEU A 151 -16.70 4.23 21.05
N THR A 152 -17.85 4.52 20.50
CA THR A 152 -18.71 3.53 19.82
C THR A 152 -18.55 3.56 18.32
N GLN A 153 -18.14 4.71 17.79
CA GLN A 153 -17.86 4.93 16.38
C GLN A 153 -16.80 6.01 16.22
N SER A 154 -15.90 5.83 15.28
CA SER A 154 -14.95 6.89 14.87
C SER A 154 -14.91 7.02 13.36
N LYS A 155 -14.70 8.24 12.84
CA LYS A 155 -14.74 8.55 11.42
C LYS A 155 -13.69 9.60 11.07
N ILE A 156 -12.80 9.25 10.14
CA ILE A 156 -11.84 10.17 9.53
C ILE A 156 -12.44 10.63 8.22
N ILE A 157 -12.64 11.93 8.06
CA ILE A 157 -13.29 12.53 6.90
C ILE A 157 -12.22 12.92 5.86
N GLN A 158 -12.45 12.51 4.61
CA GLN A 158 -11.62 12.80 3.45
C GLN A 158 -10.11 12.53 3.70
N PRO A 159 -9.75 11.35 4.22
CA PRO A 159 -8.34 10.98 4.32
C PRO A 159 -7.75 10.85 2.92
N ARG A 160 -6.52 11.31 2.79
CA ARG A 160 -5.74 11.20 1.55
C ARG A 160 -4.27 11.09 1.85
N ASP A 161 -3.56 10.40 0.98
CA ASP A 161 -2.10 10.41 0.94
C ASP A 161 -1.58 10.77 -0.44
N GLN A 162 -0.35 11.22 -0.50
CA GLN A 162 0.39 11.47 -1.74
C GLN A 162 1.83 11.02 -1.55
N THR A 163 2.34 10.32 -2.54
CA THR A 163 3.71 9.82 -2.54
C THR A 163 4.43 10.22 -3.82
N LEU A 164 5.68 10.62 -3.69
CA LEU A 164 6.62 10.86 -4.77
C LEU A 164 7.82 9.93 -4.59
N ALA A 165 8.25 9.24 -5.65
CA ALA A 165 9.39 8.34 -5.60
C ALA A 165 10.26 8.46 -6.84
N LEU A 166 11.58 8.40 -6.64
CA LEU A 166 12.58 8.28 -7.68
C LEU A 166 13.27 6.91 -7.54
N GLN A 167 13.33 6.17 -8.63
CA GLN A 167 14.01 4.88 -8.72
C GLN A 167 15.04 4.90 -9.84
N GLY A 168 16.12 4.14 -9.65
CA GLY A 168 17.09 3.87 -10.68
C GLY A 168 17.61 2.44 -10.57
N GLY A 169 17.93 1.83 -11.69
CA GLY A 169 18.38 0.45 -11.70
C GLY A 169 19.01 0.01 -13.01
N LEU A 170 19.35 -1.26 -13.04
CA LEU A 170 20.04 -1.92 -14.14
C LEU A 170 19.25 -3.15 -14.58
N THR A 171 19.39 -3.50 -15.85
CA THR A 171 18.85 -4.73 -16.40
C THR A 171 19.93 -5.55 -17.08
N TRP A 172 19.82 -6.87 -16.99
CA TRP A 172 20.72 -7.85 -17.59
C TRP A 172 19.94 -8.90 -18.32
N SER A 173 20.52 -9.46 -19.39
CA SER A 173 20.04 -10.67 -20.03
C SER A 173 21.17 -11.70 -20.04
N SER A 174 20.90 -12.92 -19.58
CA SER A 174 21.85 -14.01 -19.74
C SER A 174 21.70 -14.72 -21.09
N ASN A 175 20.50 -14.66 -21.64
CA ASN A 175 20.12 -15.13 -22.99
C ASN A 175 18.74 -14.52 -23.34
N PRO A 176 18.23 -14.68 -24.55
CA PRO A 176 16.92 -14.12 -24.96
C PRO A 176 15.73 -14.54 -24.08
N ALA A 177 15.83 -15.69 -23.39
CA ALA A 177 14.76 -16.18 -22.55
C ALA A 177 14.78 -15.60 -21.13
N TRP A 178 15.93 -15.18 -20.61
CA TRP A 178 16.11 -14.72 -19.25
C TRP A 178 16.56 -13.28 -19.17
N LYS A 179 15.81 -12.49 -18.45
CA LYS A 179 16.14 -11.10 -18.10
C LYS A 179 16.05 -10.88 -16.61
N TYR A 180 16.92 -10.05 -16.09
CA TYR A 180 17.01 -9.69 -14.68
C TYR A 180 17.03 -8.18 -14.52
N HIS A 181 16.62 -7.68 -13.37
CA HIS A 181 16.84 -6.30 -12.98
C HIS A 181 17.14 -6.18 -11.50
N ALA A 182 17.82 -5.11 -11.13
CA ALA A 182 17.93 -4.65 -9.76
C ALA A 182 17.80 -3.13 -9.74
N ASP A 183 17.21 -2.60 -8.68
CA ASP A 183 16.95 -1.18 -8.54
C ASP A 183 17.06 -0.71 -7.10
N VAL A 184 17.24 0.60 -6.95
CA VAL A 184 17.18 1.33 -5.69
C VAL A 184 16.33 2.56 -5.88
N GLY A 185 15.74 3.07 -4.82
CA GLY A 185 14.91 4.26 -4.88
C GLY A 185 14.81 5.00 -3.55
N LEU A 186 14.29 6.21 -3.66
CA LEU A 186 13.98 7.10 -2.55
C LEU A 186 12.57 7.62 -2.75
N GLY A 187 11.84 7.79 -1.67
CA GLY A 187 10.50 8.36 -1.75
C GLY A 187 10.12 9.18 -0.53
N TRP A 188 9.08 9.94 -0.72
CA TRP A 188 8.46 10.77 0.30
C TRP A 188 6.94 10.63 0.22
N THR A 189 6.30 10.56 1.37
CA THR A 189 4.85 10.41 1.51
C THR A 189 4.32 11.45 2.50
N GLU A 190 3.17 12.01 2.20
CA GLU A 190 2.41 12.91 3.07
C GLU A 190 0.98 12.43 3.20
N LEU A 191 0.48 12.39 4.44
CA LEU A 191 -0.92 12.11 4.77
C LEU A 191 -1.62 13.36 5.23
N LYS A 192 -2.89 13.49 4.84
CA LYS A 192 -3.81 14.56 5.27
C LYS A 192 -5.21 14.01 5.46
N TYR A 193 -5.98 14.66 6.31
CA TYR A 193 -7.41 14.44 6.47
C TYR A 193 -8.10 15.80 6.66
N GLN A 194 -9.42 15.85 6.45
CA GLN A 194 -10.18 17.08 6.61
C GLN A 194 -10.64 17.26 8.06
N ASP A 195 -11.22 16.19 8.65
CA ASP A 195 -11.84 16.25 9.98
C ASP A 195 -11.82 14.84 10.63
N PHE A 196 -11.96 14.82 11.95
CA PHE A 196 -12.16 13.61 12.74
C PHE A 196 -13.42 13.78 13.59
N GLN A 197 -14.31 12.82 13.52
CA GLN A 197 -15.57 12.77 14.26
C GLN A 197 -15.66 11.42 14.97
N ALA A 198 -16.30 11.40 16.13
CA ALA A 198 -16.57 10.15 16.83
C ALA A 198 -17.88 10.27 17.62
N ASN A 199 -18.50 9.11 17.88
CA ASN A 199 -19.53 8.99 18.90
C ASN A 199 -18.94 8.21 20.07
N GLY A 200 -19.35 8.55 21.29
CA GLY A 200 -18.86 7.88 22.47
C GLY A 200 -19.81 7.99 23.66
N MET A 201 -19.68 7.02 24.55
CA MET A 201 -20.41 6.97 25.83
C MET A 201 -19.53 7.52 26.94
N ARG A 202 -20.03 8.47 27.71
CA ARG A 202 -19.40 8.97 28.94
C ARG A 202 -20.46 9.04 30.07
N ASN A 203 -20.21 8.40 31.19
CA ASN A 203 -21.12 8.35 32.34
C ASN A 203 -22.55 7.90 31.95
N GLY A 204 -22.66 6.94 31.04
CA GLY A 204 -23.96 6.40 30.58
C GLY A 204 -24.71 7.28 29.57
N CYS A 205 -24.13 8.40 29.14
CA CYS A 205 -24.72 9.32 28.15
C CYS A 205 -23.95 9.27 26.83
N GLU A 206 -24.65 9.39 25.69
CA GLU A 206 -24.05 9.43 24.38
C GLU A 206 -23.69 10.86 23.96
N TYR A 207 -22.49 11.01 23.42
CA TYR A 207 -21.93 12.27 22.94
C TYR A 207 -21.44 12.13 21.51
N GLN A 208 -21.70 13.16 20.71
CA GLN A 208 -20.97 13.40 19.46
C GLN A 208 -19.69 14.15 19.81
N LEU A 209 -18.56 13.62 19.35
CA LEU A 209 -17.23 14.17 19.62
C LEU A 209 -16.68 14.79 18.34
N GLN A 210 -16.17 16.01 18.44
CA GLN A 210 -15.50 16.75 17.37
C GLN A 210 -14.17 17.29 17.86
N ILE A 211 -13.22 17.45 16.96
CA ILE A 211 -11.93 18.07 17.26
C ILE A 211 -11.99 19.54 16.90
N VAL A 212 -11.74 20.39 17.88
CA VAL A 212 -11.66 21.84 17.72
C VAL A 212 -10.28 22.30 18.20
N GLY A 213 -9.37 22.52 17.26
CA GLY A 213 -7.97 22.83 17.59
C GLY A 213 -7.25 21.66 18.29
N ALA A 214 -6.82 21.85 19.52
CA ALA A 214 -6.16 20.84 20.35
C ALA A 214 -7.12 20.11 21.32
N ASP A 215 -8.43 20.45 21.29
CA ASP A 215 -9.42 19.92 22.22
C ASP A 215 -10.40 18.99 21.52
N VAL A 216 -10.90 18.03 22.30
CA VAL A 216 -12.11 17.27 21.94
C VAL A 216 -13.30 17.98 22.59
N VAL A 217 -14.28 18.32 21.78
CA VAL A 217 -15.57 18.86 22.22
C VAL A 217 -16.61 17.79 22.07
N GLY A 218 -17.28 17.45 23.17
CA GLY A 218 -18.38 16.48 23.22
C GLY A 218 -19.72 17.17 23.41
N THR A 219 -20.64 17.01 22.47
CA THR A 219 -22.03 17.48 22.57
C THR A 219 -22.95 16.28 22.77
N ARG A 220 -23.75 16.31 23.83
CA ARG A 220 -24.70 15.24 24.14
C ARG A 220 -25.81 15.15 23.09
N ILE A 221 -26.06 13.94 22.61
CA ILE A 221 -27.04 13.70 21.54
C ILE A 221 -28.28 12.93 21.97
N ASP A 222 -28.28 12.35 23.17
CA ASP A 222 -29.41 11.60 23.72
C ASP A 222 -30.04 12.31 24.93
N PRO A 223 -31.32 12.01 25.27
CA PRO A 223 -31.97 12.47 26.50
C PRO A 223 -31.45 11.66 27.70
N CYS A 224 -30.21 11.89 28.07
CA CYS A 224 -29.59 11.20 29.20
C CYS A 224 -30.23 11.57 30.55
N VAL A 225 -30.68 10.57 31.29
CA VAL A 225 -31.42 10.73 32.55
C VAL A 225 -30.48 10.88 33.77
N VAL A 226 -29.14 10.75 33.53
CA VAL A 226 -28.18 10.84 34.65
C VAL A 226 -28.04 12.29 35.11
N THR A 227 -28.51 12.59 36.30
CA THR A 227 -28.42 13.94 36.91
C THR A 227 -26.96 14.36 37.07
N GLY A 228 -26.67 15.59 36.64
CA GLY A 228 -25.33 16.18 36.78
C GLY A 228 -24.41 15.97 35.58
N THR A 229 -24.86 15.32 34.51
CA THR A 229 -24.08 15.23 33.26
C THR A 229 -24.22 16.51 32.42
N ALA A 230 -23.08 17.09 32.04
CA ALA A 230 -23.06 18.28 31.19
C ALA A 230 -23.63 18.01 29.80
N SER A 231 -24.33 19.00 29.23
CA SER A 231 -24.79 18.93 27.82
C SER A 231 -23.61 19.02 26.84
N GLU A 232 -22.54 19.68 27.25
CA GLU A 232 -21.29 19.83 26.49
C GLU A 232 -20.09 19.71 27.43
N PHE A 233 -19.01 19.20 26.91
CA PHE A 233 -17.71 19.24 27.59
C PHE A 233 -16.60 19.53 26.58
N SER A 234 -15.53 20.15 27.04
CA SER A 234 -14.28 20.28 26.29
C SER A 234 -13.13 19.75 27.14
N SER A 235 -12.22 19.06 26.49
CA SER A 235 -11.03 18.51 27.14
C SER A 235 -9.88 18.45 26.14
N PRO A 236 -8.64 18.81 26.57
CA PRO A 236 -7.49 18.75 25.67
C PRO A 236 -7.22 17.29 25.26
N LEU A 237 -6.95 17.07 23.97
CA LEU A 237 -6.60 15.75 23.44
C LEU A 237 -5.40 15.13 24.16
N SER A 238 -4.45 15.96 24.62
CA SER A 238 -3.29 15.52 25.39
C SER A 238 -3.64 14.87 26.73
N ALA A 239 -4.77 15.22 27.33
CA ALA A 239 -5.26 14.57 28.56
C ALA A 239 -5.61 13.09 28.34
N TYR A 240 -5.93 12.72 27.11
CA TYR A 240 -6.19 11.35 26.69
C TYR A 240 -4.98 10.69 26.01
N GLY A 241 -3.82 11.35 25.98
CA GLY A 241 -2.63 10.86 25.29
C GLY A 241 -2.79 10.80 23.77
N LEU A 242 -3.71 11.61 23.22
CA LEU A 242 -3.97 11.69 21.78
C LEU A 242 -3.25 12.87 21.14
N ASP A 243 -2.70 12.65 19.95
CA ASP A 243 -2.16 13.70 19.06
C ASP A 243 -2.58 13.34 17.63
N LEU A 244 -3.83 13.68 17.31
CA LEU A 244 -4.42 13.29 16.01
C LEU A 244 -3.67 13.90 14.83
N GLN A 245 -3.01 15.05 15.00
CA GLN A 245 -2.19 15.62 13.94
C GLN A 245 -1.01 14.71 13.58
N LYS A 246 -0.31 14.16 14.58
CA LYS A 246 0.79 13.23 14.34
C LYS A 246 0.32 11.81 14.00
N GLU A 247 -0.89 11.44 14.44
CA GLU A 247 -1.44 10.11 14.20
C GLU A 247 -2.05 9.93 12.80
N LEU A 248 -2.71 10.99 12.28
CA LEU A 248 -3.51 10.93 11.05
C LEU A 248 -2.98 11.84 9.94
N ALA A 249 -2.02 12.72 10.22
CA ALA A 249 -1.41 13.65 9.25
C ALA A 249 0.11 13.65 9.37
N TRP A 250 0.72 12.50 9.15
CA TRP A 250 2.16 12.32 9.22
C TRP A 250 2.82 12.43 7.85
N THR A 251 4.13 12.68 7.86
CA THR A 251 5.01 12.58 6.70
C THR A 251 6.00 11.45 6.87
N ALA A 252 6.47 10.88 5.77
CA ALA A 252 7.48 9.85 5.79
C ALA A 252 8.48 10.00 4.65
N ARG A 253 9.68 9.47 4.87
CA ARG A 253 10.66 9.17 3.83
C ARG A 253 10.88 7.67 3.79
N PHE A 254 11.21 7.14 2.64
CA PHE A 254 11.60 5.75 2.52
C PHE A 254 12.76 5.57 1.56
N VAL A 255 13.57 4.60 1.87
CA VAL A 255 14.57 4.05 0.96
C VAL A 255 14.04 2.74 0.43
N SER A 256 14.39 2.48 -0.77
CA SER A 256 13.84 1.40 -1.51
C SER A 256 14.91 0.61 -2.28
N TRP A 257 14.76 -0.73 -2.43
CA TRP A 257 15.59 -1.57 -3.27
C TRP A 257 14.83 -2.81 -3.74
N GLY A 258 15.08 -3.22 -4.96
CA GLY A 258 14.34 -4.28 -5.60
C GLY A 258 15.18 -5.12 -6.55
N ALA A 259 14.65 -6.29 -6.86
CA ALA A 259 15.18 -7.17 -7.88
C ALA A 259 14.05 -7.96 -8.53
N GLY A 260 14.26 -8.39 -9.75
CA GLY A 260 13.31 -9.26 -10.41
C GLY A 260 13.91 -9.99 -11.59
N LEU A 261 13.13 -10.95 -12.06
CA LEU A 261 13.47 -11.78 -13.20
C LEU A 261 12.28 -11.94 -14.12
N GLN A 262 12.58 -12.14 -15.38
CA GLN A 262 11.63 -12.53 -16.39
C GLN A 262 12.17 -13.76 -17.13
N TRP A 263 11.29 -14.75 -17.32
CA TRP A 263 11.56 -15.92 -18.13
C TRP A 263 10.51 -16.04 -19.21
N THR A 264 10.95 -16.14 -20.47
CA THR A 264 10.10 -16.28 -21.64
C THR A 264 10.33 -17.66 -22.29
N ASN A 265 9.27 -18.39 -22.54
CA ASN A 265 9.31 -19.69 -23.22
C ASN A 265 8.09 -19.86 -24.15
N GLY A 266 7.93 -21.04 -24.74
CA GLY A 266 6.79 -21.34 -25.63
C GLY A 266 5.40 -21.30 -24.93
N TRP A 267 5.34 -21.32 -23.59
CA TRP A 267 4.11 -21.26 -22.79
C TRP A 267 3.77 -19.84 -22.33
N GLY A 268 4.59 -18.86 -22.68
CA GLY A 268 4.39 -17.48 -22.31
C GLY A 268 5.55 -16.85 -21.58
N ARG A 269 5.25 -15.81 -20.80
CA ARG A 269 6.22 -15.01 -20.06
C ARG A 269 5.92 -15.05 -18.57
N TRP A 270 6.88 -15.51 -17.82
CA TRP A 270 6.85 -15.51 -16.35
C TRP A 270 7.66 -14.35 -15.82
N ARG A 271 7.14 -13.70 -14.80
CA ARG A 271 7.83 -12.65 -14.05
C ARG A 271 7.77 -12.94 -12.59
N ALA A 272 8.85 -12.66 -11.90
CA ALA A 272 8.87 -12.54 -10.46
C ALA A 272 9.68 -11.32 -10.09
N SER A 273 9.18 -10.54 -9.19
CA SER A 273 9.90 -9.42 -8.61
C SER A 273 9.70 -9.43 -7.11
N ALA A 274 10.72 -9.04 -6.49
CA ALA A 274 10.79 -8.94 -5.08
C ALA A 274 11.32 -7.55 -4.73
N ASN A 275 10.74 -6.87 -3.65
CA ASN A 275 10.93 -5.44 -3.44
C ASN A 275 10.76 -5.03 -1.95
N SER A 276 11.73 -4.32 -1.29
CA SER A 276 11.67 -3.85 0.11
C SER A 276 11.69 -2.33 0.26
N GLN A 277 11.01 -1.85 1.27
CA GLN A 277 11.06 -0.45 1.70
C GLN A 277 11.37 -0.35 3.18
N THR A 278 12.22 0.60 3.52
CA THR A 278 12.47 1.01 4.90
C THR A 278 11.96 2.42 5.09
N TRP A 279 11.04 2.58 6.01
CA TRP A 279 10.31 3.81 6.27
C TRP A 279 10.85 4.54 7.49
N GLN A 280 10.90 5.86 7.40
CA GLN A 280 11.07 6.76 8.52
C GLN A 280 9.89 7.73 8.55
N ARG A 281 8.96 7.51 9.49
CA ARG A 281 7.76 8.32 9.66
C ARG A 281 7.95 9.33 10.77
N ASN A 282 7.38 10.50 10.56
CA ASN A 282 7.48 11.61 11.50
C ASN A 282 6.30 11.57 12.46
N GLY A 283 6.56 11.21 13.71
CA GLY A 283 5.63 11.30 14.85
C GLY A 283 4.80 10.04 15.11
N VAL A 284 4.17 9.42 14.10
CA VAL A 284 3.25 8.28 14.30
C VAL A 284 3.93 7.06 14.90
N ASP A 285 5.14 6.72 14.47
CA ASP A 285 5.90 5.57 14.98
C ASP A 285 6.29 5.76 16.45
N ASP A 286 6.60 7.00 16.88
CA ASP A 286 6.85 7.33 18.29
C ASP A 286 5.60 7.15 19.15
N ILE A 287 4.43 7.54 18.63
CA ILE A 287 3.16 7.37 19.35
C ILE A 287 2.82 5.89 19.49
N ILE A 288 2.98 5.10 18.42
CA ILE A 288 2.78 3.64 18.45
C ILE A 288 3.67 3.01 19.52
N SER A 289 4.95 3.37 19.54
CA SER A 289 5.93 2.85 20.52
C SER A 289 5.57 3.25 21.96
N LYS A 290 5.15 4.50 22.19
CA LYS A 290 4.71 4.98 23.53
C LYS A 290 3.47 4.25 24.03
N ARG A 291 2.65 3.70 23.14
CA ARG A 291 1.47 2.88 23.47
C ARG A 291 1.78 1.38 23.50
N ASN A 292 3.05 1.00 23.60
CA ASN A 292 3.54 -0.39 23.58
C ASN A 292 3.18 -1.15 22.30
N GLY A 293 2.90 -0.45 21.21
CA GLY A 293 2.76 -1.04 19.87
C GLY A 293 4.10 -1.19 19.18
N THR A 294 4.15 -1.98 18.12
CA THR A 294 5.34 -2.18 17.28
C THR A 294 5.16 -1.42 15.96
N PRO A 295 5.96 -0.38 15.68
CA PRO A 295 5.95 0.29 14.39
C PRO A 295 6.41 -0.66 13.27
N VAL A 296 5.76 -0.58 12.12
CA VAL A 296 6.17 -1.31 10.91
C VAL A 296 7.11 -0.43 10.11
N VAL A 297 8.41 -0.55 10.36
CA VAL A 297 9.44 0.26 9.68
C VAL A 297 9.93 -0.35 8.38
N GLN A 298 9.74 -1.65 8.19
CA GLN A 298 10.17 -2.38 7.00
C GLN A 298 9.03 -3.18 6.41
N GLN A 299 8.97 -3.20 5.09
CA GLN A 299 7.96 -3.91 4.33
C GLN A 299 8.60 -4.67 3.19
N LEU A 300 8.09 -5.87 2.91
CA LEU A 300 8.43 -6.71 1.78
C LEU A 300 7.20 -6.94 0.90
N ASN A 301 7.36 -6.80 -0.40
CA ASN A 301 6.40 -7.27 -1.39
C ASN A 301 7.07 -8.22 -2.38
N VAL A 302 6.41 -9.31 -2.69
CA VAL A 302 6.82 -10.23 -3.75
C VAL A 302 5.66 -10.33 -4.73
N ARG A 303 5.96 -10.14 -5.99
CA ARG A 303 4.99 -10.22 -7.09
C ARG A 303 5.40 -11.31 -8.05
N THR A 304 4.44 -12.15 -8.43
CA THR A 304 4.60 -13.12 -9.51
C THR A 304 3.52 -12.90 -10.55
N GLU A 305 3.85 -13.09 -11.81
CA GLU A 305 2.92 -12.91 -12.92
C GLU A 305 3.25 -13.88 -14.05
N TRP A 306 2.23 -14.49 -14.61
CA TRP A 306 2.30 -15.26 -15.84
C TRP A 306 1.44 -14.59 -16.91
N MET A 307 2.03 -14.33 -18.07
CA MET A 307 1.40 -13.72 -19.24
C MET A 307 1.42 -14.69 -20.40
N TYR A 308 0.28 -14.85 -21.05
CA TYR A 308 0.15 -15.64 -22.27
C TYR A 308 -0.13 -14.73 -23.47
N PRO A 309 0.76 -14.66 -24.49
CA PRO A 309 0.52 -13.86 -25.69
C PRO A 309 -0.48 -14.58 -26.59
N VAL A 310 -1.76 -14.22 -26.52
CA VAL A 310 -2.80 -14.71 -27.46
C VAL A 310 -2.53 -14.18 -28.87
N SER A 311 -2.02 -12.95 -28.95
CA SER A 311 -1.54 -12.32 -30.17
C SER A 311 -0.47 -11.27 -29.82
N GLU A 312 0.15 -10.67 -30.81
CA GLU A 312 1.07 -9.54 -30.61
C GLU A 312 0.40 -8.35 -29.87
N LYS A 313 -0.93 -8.22 -30.04
CA LYS A 313 -1.70 -7.11 -29.48
C LYS A 313 -2.42 -7.44 -28.16
N ILE A 314 -2.59 -8.71 -27.80
CA ILE A 314 -3.44 -9.12 -26.68
C ILE A 314 -2.68 -10.11 -25.81
N GLN A 315 -2.49 -9.74 -24.55
CA GLN A 315 -1.77 -10.53 -23.55
C GLN A 315 -2.55 -10.58 -22.23
N PRO A 316 -3.39 -11.61 -22.01
CA PRO A 316 -3.94 -11.88 -20.68
C PRO A 316 -2.83 -12.29 -19.71
N PHE A 317 -3.05 -11.99 -18.44
CA PHE A 317 -2.14 -12.38 -17.37
C PHE A 317 -2.89 -12.73 -16.07
N VAL A 318 -2.22 -13.54 -15.27
CA VAL A 318 -2.61 -13.83 -13.89
C VAL A 318 -1.38 -13.69 -13.00
N GLY A 319 -1.58 -13.38 -11.73
CA GLY A 319 -0.48 -13.19 -10.80
C GLY A 319 -0.91 -13.25 -9.34
N ILE A 320 0.08 -13.32 -8.48
CA ILE A 320 -0.06 -13.27 -7.03
C ILE A 320 0.89 -12.22 -6.51
N ASP A 321 0.38 -11.36 -5.63
CA ASP A 321 1.17 -10.41 -4.84
C ASP A 321 1.17 -10.88 -3.39
N TYR A 322 2.34 -10.89 -2.77
CA TYR A 322 2.54 -11.15 -1.35
C TYR A 322 3.10 -9.90 -0.67
N TYR A 323 2.57 -9.56 0.48
CA TYR A 323 3.00 -8.44 1.32
C TYR A 323 3.34 -8.94 2.72
N SER A 324 4.51 -8.57 3.23
CA SER A 324 4.88 -8.86 4.63
C SER A 324 4.13 -7.98 5.63
N SER A 325 3.56 -6.87 5.14
CA SER A 325 2.82 -5.90 5.93
C SER A 325 1.61 -5.43 5.12
N PHE A 326 0.45 -5.61 5.68
CA PHE A 326 -0.85 -5.43 5.05
C PHE A 326 -0.99 -4.12 4.27
N LEU A 327 -0.83 -4.14 2.95
CA LEU A 327 -1.04 -3.02 2.00
C LEU A 327 -0.44 -1.66 2.42
N LEU A 328 0.54 -1.62 3.34
CA LEU A 328 1.05 -0.37 3.92
C LEU A 328 1.64 0.58 2.88
N HIS A 329 2.35 0.02 1.89
CA HIS A 329 2.90 0.80 0.79
C HIS A 329 1.80 1.37 -0.13
N ASP A 330 0.79 0.57 -0.41
CA ASP A 330 -0.28 0.93 -1.32
C ASP A 330 -1.27 1.91 -0.71
N LEU A 331 -1.50 1.82 0.60
CA LEU A 331 -2.52 2.56 1.34
C LEU A 331 -1.98 3.14 2.65
N PRO A 332 -0.97 4.03 2.62
CA PRO A 332 -0.38 4.62 3.82
C PRO A 332 -1.39 5.31 4.72
N MET A 333 -2.47 5.87 4.15
CA MET A 333 -3.52 6.57 4.90
C MET A 333 -4.28 5.70 5.91
N LEU A 334 -4.16 4.37 5.79
CA LEU A 334 -4.76 3.44 6.77
C LEU A 334 -3.88 3.24 8.00
N TYR A 335 -2.60 3.66 7.99
CA TYR A 335 -1.64 3.42 9.06
C TYR A 335 -1.67 4.51 10.12
N ASN A 336 -2.07 4.15 11.33
CA ASN A 336 -2.08 4.99 12.51
C ASN A 336 -1.93 4.14 13.77
N SER A 337 -1.89 4.75 14.95
CA SER A 337 -1.72 4.03 16.21
C SER A 337 -2.86 3.05 16.53
N GLY A 338 -4.04 3.29 15.99
CA GLY A 338 -5.20 2.41 16.19
C GLY A 338 -5.26 1.20 15.26
N THR A 339 -4.51 1.23 14.14
CA THR A 339 -4.52 0.19 13.10
C THR A 339 -3.16 -0.49 12.92
N SER A 340 -2.10 0.03 13.53
CA SER A 340 -0.72 -0.45 13.33
C SER A 340 -0.52 -1.95 13.52
N SER A 341 -1.26 -2.57 14.45
CA SER A 341 -1.21 -4.01 14.69
C SER A 341 -1.69 -4.85 13.50
N ASN A 342 -2.63 -4.32 12.69
CA ASN A 342 -3.13 -5.02 11.51
C ASN A 342 -2.04 -5.13 10.43
N PHE A 343 -1.13 -4.16 10.39
CA PHE A 343 -0.02 -4.13 9.42
C PHE A 343 1.14 -5.06 9.76
N LEU A 344 1.13 -5.68 10.93
CA LEU A 344 2.10 -6.74 11.28
C LEU A 344 1.73 -8.08 10.63
N ASN A 345 0.57 -8.21 10.03
CA ASN A 345 0.11 -9.42 9.38
C ASN A 345 0.59 -9.47 7.92
N THR A 346 0.95 -10.68 7.48
CA THR A 346 1.22 -10.96 6.07
C THR A 346 -0.09 -11.00 5.28
N TYR A 347 0.00 -10.63 4.02
CA TYR A 347 -1.14 -10.52 3.14
C TYR A 347 -0.79 -10.99 1.73
N SER A 348 -1.71 -11.66 1.05
CA SER A 348 -1.54 -12.03 -0.36
C SER A 348 -2.81 -11.69 -1.13
N GLN A 349 -2.67 -11.40 -2.41
CA GLN A 349 -3.80 -11.14 -3.29
C GLN A 349 -3.58 -11.77 -4.66
N PHE A 350 -4.68 -12.20 -5.28
CA PHE A 350 -4.70 -12.70 -6.63
C PHE A 350 -5.01 -11.58 -7.61
N ARG A 351 -4.32 -11.57 -8.75
CA ARG A 351 -4.54 -10.63 -9.84
C ARG A 351 -4.83 -11.37 -11.14
N ALA A 352 -5.75 -10.80 -11.92
CA ALA A 352 -5.95 -11.19 -13.31
C ALA A 352 -6.17 -9.95 -14.16
N GLY A 353 -5.75 -9.99 -15.42
CA GLY A 353 -5.90 -8.82 -16.27
C GLY A 353 -5.58 -9.08 -17.72
N LEU A 354 -5.66 -8.00 -18.49
CA LEU A 354 -5.46 -7.99 -19.93
C LEU A 354 -4.60 -6.78 -20.32
N ARG A 355 -3.60 -7.01 -21.14
CA ARG A 355 -2.81 -5.96 -21.82
C ARG A 355 -3.17 -5.93 -23.30
N ILE A 356 -3.44 -4.73 -23.81
CA ILE A 356 -3.77 -4.48 -25.22
C ILE A 356 -2.77 -3.47 -25.76
N PHE A 357 -2.11 -3.80 -26.87
CA PHE A 357 -1.11 -2.97 -27.55
C PHE A 357 -1.67 -2.41 -28.86
N PHE A 358 -1.46 -1.13 -29.13
CA PHE A 358 -1.89 -0.45 -30.35
C PHE A 358 -1.00 0.74 -30.71
#